data_a4d994fc42427fa6c2c66aa639cf7c78
#
_entry.id   a4d994fc42427fa6c2c66aa639cf7c78
#
_cell.length_a   1.000
_cell.length_b   1.000
_cell.length_c   1.000
_cell.angle_alpha   90.00
_cell.angle_beta   90.00
_cell.angle_gamma   90.00
#
_symmetry.space_group_name_H-M   'P 1'
#
loop_
_entity.id
_entity.type
_entity.pdbx_description
1 polymer ?
#
loop_
_entity_poly.entity_id
_entity_poly.type
_entity_poly.pdbx_seq_one_letter_code
_entity_poly.pdbx_strand_id
1 'polypeptide(L)'
;MRTRCQTVEHRAVRRGGRPADEQDVLEIAALVLSVLAVASALGWARRARSAALVGRVEPTYPAITVGLLAFLVGVALFPGERRHAEERRLDAASRVLVGAPVHVHCQSFGQSFVDAGAELGYVKFGADGVPEHATLIKREQCGLLRSYMSSHGRHPSLDEVVAVHVLTHESMHMRGETDEAVTECEAVQRDAVTAGLLGASPTAARQMAVTYWRDVYPDMPSDYITPDCKAGGKLDEGLTTAPWTLAR
;
A
#
# COMPACT_ATOMS: atom_id res chain seq x y z
N MET A 1 17.57 15.80 26.04
CA MET A 1 16.46 14.88 25.73
C MET A 1 16.68 14.43 24.29
N ARG A 2 17.13 13.19 24.07
CA ARG A 2 17.46 12.69 22.73
C ARG A 2 16.21 12.06 22.13
N THR A 3 15.83 12.55 20.99
CA THR A 3 14.70 12.19 20.17
C THR A 3 14.74 10.69 19.80
N ARG A 4 13.65 9.96 20.05
CA ARG A 4 13.52 8.51 19.80
C ARG A 4 13.48 8.10 18.32
N CYS A 5 13.51 9.03 17.41
CA CYS A 5 13.59 8.75 15.96
C CYS A 5 15.00 8.28 15.53
N GLN A 6 16.03 8.36 16.39
CA GLN A 6 17.42 8.01 16.06
C GLN A 6 17.85 6.60 16.49
N THR A 7 16.95 5.73 16.88
CA THR A 7 17.30 4.33 17.16
C THR A 7 16.78 3.35 16.13
N VAL A 8 16.85 3.71 14.85
CA VAL A 8 17.04 2.68 13.84
C VAL A 8 18.55 2.47 13.75
N GLU A 9 19.02 1.50 14.51
CA GLU A 9 20.39 1.04 14.50
C GLU A 9 20.93 0.95 13.08
N HIS A 10 22.09 1.58 12.85
CA HIS A 10 22.98 1.29 11.74
C HIS A 10 23.35 -0.19 11.72
N ARG A 11 22.43 -1.05 11.32
CA ARG A 11 22.75 -2.39 10.87
C ARG A 11 23.24 -2.26 9.44
N ALA A 12 24.55 -2.29 9.30
CA ALA A 12 25.23 -2.48 8.04
C ALA A 12 24.41 -3.47 7.20
N VAL A 13 23.79 -2.95 6.13
CA VAL A 13 23.14 -3.76 5.11
C VAL A 13 24.24 -4.59 4.45
N ARG A 14 24.47 -5.80 4.98
CA ARG A 14 25.01 -6.87 4.16
C ARG A 14 24.12 -6.89 2.91
N ARG A 15 24.72 -6.81 1.74
CA ARG A 15 24.12 -7.19 0.48
C ARG A 15 23.71 -8.68 0.58
N GLY A 16 22.69 -8.96 1.35
CA GLY A 16 21.94 -10.18 1.35
C GLY A 16 20.93 -10.03 0.20
N GLY A 17 20.88 -11.03 -0.68
CA GLY A 17 19.88 -11.08 -1.75
C GLY A 17 18.52 -10.73 -1.17
N ARG A 18 17.71 -10.01 -1.95
CA ARG A 18 16.30 -9.76 -1.63
C ARG A 18 15.72 -11.06 -1.08
N PRO A 19 15.10 -11.05 0.11
CA PRO A 19 14.24 -12.18 0.44
C PRO A 19 13.29 -12.30 -0.74
N ALA A 20 13.17 -13.52 -1.31
CA ALA A 20 12.25 -13.79 -2.39
C ALA A 20 10.91 -13.17 -1.95
N ASP A 21 10.47 -12.15 -2.67
CA ASP A 21 9.26 -11.42 -2.28
C ASP A 21 8.15 -12.47 -2.25
N GLU A 22 7.23 -12.37 -1.31
CA GLU A 22 6.10 -13.33 -1.21
C GLU A 22 5.41 -13.50 -2.56
N GLN A 23 5.51 -12.51 -3.44
CA GLN A 23 5.06 -12.57 -4.83
C GLN A 23 5.89 -13.51 -5.68
N ASP A 24 7.22 -13.47 -5.56
CA ASP A 24 8.09 -14.38 -6.30
C ASP A 24 7.79 -15.84 -5.90
N VAL A 25 7.50 -16.08 -4.61
CA VAL A 25 7.10 -17.41 -4.13
C VAL A 25 5.74 -17.82 -4.68
N LEU A 26 4.75 -16.93 -4.72
CA LEU A 26 3.43 -17.22 -5.26
C LEU A 26 3.47 -17.41 -6.79
N GLU A 27 4.27 -16.60 -7.51
CA GLU A 27 4.47 -16.76 -8.95
C GLU A 27 5.17 -18.07 -9.28
N ILE A 28 6.21 -18.43 -8.52
CA ILE A 28 6.88 -19.72 -8.65
C ILE A 28 5.91 -20.87 -8.35
N ALA A 29 5.13 -20.77 -7.29
CA ALA A 29 4.12 -21.75 -6.93
C ALA A 29 3.06 -21.91 -8.06
N ALA A 30 2.58 -20.80 -8.61
CA ALA A 30 1.64 -20.79 -9.73
C ALA A 30 2.24 -21.43 -10.99
N LEU A 31 3.51 -21.13 -11.29
CA LEU A 31 4.23 -21.74 -12.40
C LEU A 31 4.36 -23.25 -12.21
N VAL A 32 4.77 -23.70 -11.02
CA VAL A 32 4.91 -25.13 -10.69
C VAL A 32 3.56 -25.84 -10.81
N LEU A 33 2.49 -25.29 -10.28
CA LEU A 33 1.13 -25.84 -10.39
C LEU A 33 0.66 -25.92 -11.84
N SER A 34 0.98 -24.92 -12.67
CA SER A 34 0.68 -24.90 -14.09
C SER A 34 1.41 -26.00 -14.85
N VAL A 35 2.71 -26.17 -14.56
CA VAL A 35 3.52 -27.27 -15.15
C VAL A 35 2.97 -28.63 -14.76
N LEU A 36 2.59 -28.83 -13.50
CA LEU A 36 1.98 -30.07 -13.03
C LEU A 36 0.63 -30.36 -13.70
N ALA A 37 -0.20 -29.33 -13.91
CA ALA A 37 -1.47 -29.45 -14.64
C ALA A 37 -1.25 -29.90 -16.08
N VAL A 38 -0.31 -29.28 -16.80
CA VAL A 38 0.05 -29.63 -18.17
C VAL A 38 0.65 -31.06 -18.24
N ALA A 39 1.56 -31.37 -17.33
CA ALA A 39 2.16 -32.73 -17.28
C ALA A 39 1.11 -33.83 -17.02
N SER A 40 0.14 -33.55 -16.13
CA SER A 40 -0.99 -34.44 -15.84
C SER A 40 -1.87 -34.67 -17.08
N ALA A 41 -2.21 -33.59 -17.79
CA ALA A 41 -3.00 -33.66 -19.02
C ALA A 41 -2.29 -34.43 -20.13
N LEU A 42 -0.99 -34.16 -20.34
CA LEU A 42 -0.17 -34.87 -21.31
C LEU A 42 0.00 -36.35 -20.94
N GLY A 43 0.23 -36.70 -19.69
CA GLY A 43 0.32 -38.03 -19.17
C GLY A 43 -0.97 -38.84 -19.39
N TRP A 44 -2.12 -38.17 -19.15
CA TRP A 44 -3.43 -38.75 -19.47
C TRP A 44 -3.59 -38.99 -20.98
N ALA A 45 -3.29 -37.99 -21.82
CA ALA A 45 -3.42 -38.11 -23.27
C ALA A 45 -2.57 -39.27 -23.86
N ARG A 46 -1.35 -39.45 -23.33
CA ARG A 46 -0.49 -40.59 -23.71
C ARG A 46 -1.12 -41.93 -23.32
N ARG A 47 -1.65 -42.04 -22.08
CA ARG A 47 -2.31 -43.28 -21.61
C ARG A 47 -3.58 -43.58 -22.37
N ALA A 48 -4.39 -42.56 -22.69
CA ALA A 48 -5.60 -42.74 -23.51
C ALA A 48 -5.28 -43.23 -24.90
N ARG A 49 -4.24 -42.68 -25.57
CA ARG A 49 -3.75 -43.18 -26.87
C ARG A 49 -3.27 -44.63 -26.81
N SER A 50 -2.50 -44.98 -25.77
CA SER A 50 -2.02 -46.35 -25.60
C SER A 50 -3.15 -47.34 -25.33
N ALA A 51 -4.16 -46.95 -24.54
CA ALA A 51 -5.34 -47.77 -24.26
C ALA A 51 -6.18 -47.99 -25.50
N ALA A 52 -6.37 -46.99 -26.34
CA ALA A 52 -7.07 -47.10 -27.62
C ALA A 52 -6.40 -48.04 -28.59
N LEU A 53 -5.05 -48.05 -28.65
CA LEU A 53 -4.27 -48.94 -29.51
C LEU A 53 -4.37 -50.42 -29.10
N VAL A 54 -4.64 -50.70 -27.81
CA VAL A 54 -4.70 -52.06 -27.26
C VAL A 54 -6.14 -52.54 -27.02
N GLY A 55 -7.15 -51.73 -27.39
CA GLY A 55 -8.57 -52.04 -27.18
C GLY A 55 -9.00 -52.09 -25.71
N ARG A 56 -8.27 -51.40 -24.83
CA ARG A 56 -8.63 -51.26 -23.40
C ARG A 56 -9.56 -50.08 -23.18
N VAL A 57 -10.30 -50.12 -22.06
CA VAL A 57 -11.15 -48.99 -21.63
C VAL A 57 -10.28 -47.77 -21.45
N GLU A 58 -10.70 -46.66 -22.02
CA GLU A 58 -10.01 -45.36 -21.87
C GLU A 58 -9.96 -44.91 -20.40
N PRO A 59 -8.79 -44.44 -19.96
CA PRO A 59 -8.70 -43.87 -18.61
C PRO A 59 -9.53 -42.61 -18.50
N THR A 60 -10.25 -42.46 -17.39
CA THR A 60 -11.06 -41.26 -17.12
C THR A 60 -10.18 -40.00 -17.17
N TYR A 61 -10.65 -38.97 -17.86
CA TYR A 61 -9.93 -37.71 -17.94
C TYR A 61 -9.83 -37.06 -16.54
N PRO A 62 -8.63 -36.60 -16.11
CA PRO A 62 -8.42 -36.00 -14.79
C PRO A 62 -8.96 -34.54 -14.74
N ALA A 63 -10.19 -34.32 -15.23
CA ALA A 63 -10.79 -33.00 -15.29
C ALA A 63 -10.86 -32.32 -13.92
N ILE A 64 -11.17 -33.10 -12.88
CA ILE A 64 -11.24 -32.59 -11.50
C ILE A 64 -9.84 -32.12 -11.05
N THR A 65 -8.80 -32.91 -11.31
CA THR A 65 -7.42 -32.56 -10.93
C THR A 65 -6.93 -31.33 -11.68
N VAL A 66 -7.16 -31.26 -12.99
CA VAL A 66 -6.78 -30.11 -13.81
C VAL A 66 -7.58 -28.87 -13.41
N GLY A 67 -8.87 -29.01 -13.18
CA GLY A 67 -9.73 -27.92 -12.71
C GLY A 67 -9.31 -27.39 -11.33
N LEU A 68 -8.98 -28.28 -10.39
CA LEU A 68 -8.49 -27.89 -9.08
C LEU A 68 -7.15 -27.15 -9.15
N LEU A 69 -6.22 -27.64 -9.95
CA LEU A 69 -4.92 -26.98 -10.15
C LEU A 69 -5.07 -25.61 -10.80
N ALA A 70 -5.93 -25.47 -11.82
CA ALA A 70 -6.23 -24.19 -12.45
C ALA A 70 -6.88 -23.21 -11.47
N PHE A 71 -7.79 -23.69 -10.62
CA PHE A 71 -8.41 -22.91 -9.56
C PHE A 71 -7.36 -22.41 -8.54
N LEU A 72 -6.47 -23.28 -8.07
CA LEU A 72 -5.40 -22.93 -7.15
C LEU A 72 -4.45 -21.89 -7.74
N VAL A 73 -4.10 -22.02 -9.03
CA VAL A 73 -3.30 -21.01 -9.76
C VAL A 73 -4.04 -19.66 -9.78
N GLY A 74 -5.33 -19.66 -10.12
CA GLY A 74 -6.15 -18.45 -10.12
C GLY A 74 -6.21 -17.78 -8.74
N VAL A 75 -6.40 -18.57 -7.69
CA VAL A 75 -6.42 -18.08 -6.30
C VAL A 75 -5.06 -17.51 -5.88
N ALA A 76 -3.96 -18.11 -6.32
CA ALA A 76 -2.61 -17.65 -6.00
C ALA A 76 -2.25 -16.32 -6.70
N LEU A 77 -2.63 -16.15 -7.97
CA LEU A 77 -2.28 -14.96 -8.76
C LEU A 77 -3.20 -13.76 -8.51
N PHE A 78 -4.47 -14.01 -8.22
CA PHE A 78 -5.48 -12.96 -8.13
C PHE A 78 -5.24 -11.89 -7.04
N PRO A 79 -4.75 -12.21 -5.83
CA PRO A 79 -4.43 -11.21 -4.82
C PRO A 79 -3.29 -10.27 -5.23
N GLY A 80 -2.28 -10.78 -5.93
CA GLY A 80 -1.14 -10.00 -6.43
C GLY A 80 -1.57 -8.92 -7.41
N GLU A 81 -2.36 -9.29 -8.41
CA GLU A 81 -2.86 -8.35 -9.42
C GLU A 81 -3.70 -7.21 -8.81
N ARG A 82 -4.55 -7.53 -7.82
CA ARG A 82 -5.32 -6.53 -7.10
C ARG A 82 -4.45 -5.56 -6.32
N ARG A 83 -3.44 -6.06 -5.61
CA ARG A 83 -2.49 -5.24 -4.85
C ARG A 83 -1.73 -4.30 -5.78
N HIS A 84 -1.19 -4.79 -6.89
CA HIS A 84 -0.51 -3.95 -7.87
C HIS A 84 -1.40 -2.87 -8.49
N ALA A 85 -2.67 -3.20 -8.77
CA ALA A 85 -3.62 -2.21 -9.27
C ALA A 85 -3.90 -1.12 -8.25
N GLU A 86 -3.91 -1.46 -6.97
CA GLU A 86 -4.05 -0.54 -5.85
C GLU A 86 -2.80 0.32 -5.70
N GLU A 87 -1.62 -0.28 -5.59
CA GLU A 87 -0.33 0.42 -5.47
C GLU A 87 -0.14 1.43 -6.60
N ARG A 88 -0.48 1.08 -7.87
CA ARG A 88 -0.43 2.03 -8.99
C ARG A 88 -1.34 3.26 -8.80
N ARG A 89 -2.50 3.11 -8.13
CA ARG A 89 -3.37 4.26 -7.82
C ARG A 89 -2.78 5.13 -6.73
N LEU A 90 -2.20 4.52 -5.70
CA LEU A 90 -1.51 5.22 -4.62
C LEU A 90 -0.26 5.93 -5.15
N ASP A 91 0.54 5.27 -6.01
CA ASP A 91 1.67 5.89 -6.73
C ASP A 91 1.23 7.13 -7.51
N ALA A 92 0.12 7.04 -8.24
CA ALA A 92 -0.39 8.14 -9.03
C ALA A 92 -0.79 9.34 -8.17
N ALA A 93 -1.42 9.10 -7.01
CA ALA A 93 -1.79 10.14 -6.05
C ALA A 93 -0.54 10.77 -5.42
N SER A 94 0.35 9.95 -4.87
CA SER A 94 1.58 10.42 -4.21
C SER A 94 2.52 11.15 -5.18
N ARG A 95 2.58 10.73 -6.45
CA ARG A 95 3.37 11.43 -7.48
C ARG A 95 2.93 12.87 -7.68
N VAL A 96 1.64 13.15 -7.61
CA VAL A 96 1.11 14.53 -7.70
C VAL A 96 1.56 15.37 -6.51
N LEU A 97 1.57 14.78 -5.32
CA LEU A 97 1.98 15.46 -4.09
C LEU A 97 3.49 15.73 -4.03
N VAL A 98 4.27 14.74 -4.42
CA VAL A 98 5.74 14.79 -4.38
C VAL A 98 6.32 15.59 -5.57
N GLY A 99 5.66 15.55 -6.73
CA GLY A 99 6.16 16.17 -7.96
C GLY A 99 7.24 15.35 -8.67
N ALA A 100 7.47 14.10 -8.26
CA ALA A 100 8.46 13.16 -8.80
C ALA A 100 7.91 11.75 -8.88
N PRO A 101 8.52 10.83 -9.65
CA PRO A 101 8.16 9.40 -9.60
C PRO A 101 8.38 8.83 -8.21
N VAL A 102 7.37 8.14 -7.68
CA VAL A 102 7.39 7.52 -6.36
C VAL A 102 6.77 6.13 -6.43
N HIS A 103 7.06 5.31 -5.42
CA HIS A 103 6.49 3.97 -5.25
C HIS A 103 5.87 3.81 -3.87
N VAL A 104 4.60 3.44 -3.83
CA VAL A 104 3.87 3.11 -2.61
C VAL A 104 3.67 1.62 -2.55
N HIS A 105 4.29 0.97 -1.58
CA HIS A 105 4.18 -0.47 -1.36
C HIS A 105 3.21 -0.76 -0.23
N CYS A 106 2.25 -1.62 -0.49
CA CYS A 106 1.38 -2.16 0.54
C CYS A 106 2.05 -3.37 1.20
N GLN A 107 2.20 -3.34 2.52
CA GLN A 107 2.77 -4.45 3.29
C GLN A 107 2.04 -5.76 2.97
N SER A 108 2.79 -6.80 2.61
CA SER A 108 2.25 -8.13 2.39
C SER A 108 1.88 -8.84 3.69
N PHE A 109 1.11 -9.94 3.59
CA PHE A 109 0.78 -10.75 4.76
C PHE A 109 2.03 -11.32 5.44
N GLY A 110 3.02 -11.79 4.68
CA GLY A 110 4.27 -12.30 5.22
C GLY A 110 5.10 -11.23 5.93
N GLN A 111 5.20 -10.03 5.34
CA GLN A 111 5.91 -8.90 5.94
C GLN A 111 5.30 -8.45 7.27
N SER A 112 3.97 -8.57 7.46
CA SER A 112 3.31 -8.18 8.71
C SER A 112 3.75 -9.00 9.93
N PHE A 113 4.36 -10.18 9.75
CA PHE A 113 4.90 -11.00 10.84
C PHE A 113 6.33 -10.59 11.28
N VAL A 114 7.08 -9.91 10.41
CA VAL A 114 8.47 -9.53 10.67
C VAL A 114 8.63 -8.04 10.95
N ASP A 115 7.65 -7.24 10.54
CA ASP A 115 7.61 -5.79 10.74
C ASP A 115 6.51 -5.45 11.75
N ALA A 116 6.87 -5.53 13.04
CA ALA A 116 5.98 -5.30 14.18
C ALA A 116 6.05 -3.85 14.70
N GLY A 117 6.61 -2.91 13.94
CA GLY A 117 6.62 -1.48 14.30
C GLY A 117 5.21 -0.92 14.48
N ALA A 118 5.08 0.12 15.31
CA ALA A 118 3.82 0.78 15.60
C ALA A 118 3.42 1.81 14.52
N GLU A 119 4.34 2.14 13.61
CA GLU A 119 4.14 3.08 12.54
C GLU A 119 3.07 2.56 11.56
N LEU A 120 2.23 3.45 11.03
CA LEU A 120 1.19 3.10 10.06
C LEU A 120 1.73 3.06 8.62
N GLY A 121 2.81 3.77 8.37
CA GLY A 121 3.62 3.80 7.16
C GLY A 121 5.04 4.25 7.50
N TYR A 122 5.96 4.18 6.55
CA TYR A 122 7.28 4.78 6.71
C TYR A 122 8.02 4.93 5.37
N VAL A 123 8.81 5.99 5.28
CA VAL A 123 9.81 6.22 4.23
C VAL A 123 11.18 5.84 4.76
N LYS A 124 11.98 5.17 3.94
CA LYS A 124 13.39 4.91 4.27
C LYS A 124 14.24 6.11 3.90
N PHE A 125 15.26 6.36 4.71
CA PHE A 125 16.24 7.38 4.43
C PHE A 125 17.56 6.71 4.01
N GLY A 126 18.17 7.23 2.96
CA GLY A 126 19.51 6.82 2.53
C GLY A 126 20.58 7.13 3.58
N ALA A 127 21.79 6.63 3.40
CA ALA A 127 22.92 6.90 4.29
C ALA A 127 23.32 8.39 4.31
N ASP A 128 22.92 9.16 3.33
CA ASP A 128 23.06 10.60 3.19
C ASP A 128 21.95 11.42 3.87
N GLY A 129 20.97 10.73 4.49
CA GLY A 129 19.80 11.36 5.12
C GLY A 129 18.73 11.82 4.12
N VAL A 130 18.87 11.49 2.83
CA VAL A 130 17.85 11.81 1.82
C VAL A 130 16.76 10.74 1.85
N PRO A 131 15.46 11.12 1.89
CA PRO A 131 14.38 10.15 1.85
C PRO A 131 14.34 9.44 0.49
N GLU A 132 14.07 8.14 0.53
CA GLU A 132 13.80 7.37 -0.69
C GLU A 132 12.44 7.81 -1.28
N HIS A 133 12.33 7.77 -2.61
CA HIS A 133 11.05 7.98 -3.28
C HIS A 133 10.18 6.71 -3.26
N ALA A 134 10.20 6.03 -2.12
CA ALA A 134 9.42 4.82 -1.88
C ALA A 134 8.97 4.77 -0.41
N THR A 135 7.69 4.45 -0.20
CA THR A 135 7.12 4.25 1.13
C THR A 135 6.50 2.87 1.25
N LEU A 136 6.54 2.31 2.46
CA LEU A 136 5.78 1.13 2.83
C LEU A 136 4.60 1.55 3.71
N ILE A 137 3.39 1.26 3.25
CA ILE A 137 2.15 1.45 4.01
C ILE A 137 1.75 0.11 4.62
N LYS A 138 1.43 0.10 5.90
CA LYS A 138 1.00 -1.12 6.60
C LYS A 138 -0.25 -1.72 5.94
N ARG A 139 -0.34 -3.05 6.00
CA ARG A 139 -1.40 -3.83 5.35
C ARG A 139 -2.81 -3.35 5.71
N GLU A 140 -3.03 -3.03 6.99
CA GLU A 140 -4.32 -2.53 7.47
C GLU A 140 -4.67 -1.20 6.81
N GLN A 141 -3.73 -0.26 6.77
CA GLN A 141 -3.91 1.05 6.17
C GLN A 141 -4.19 0.95 4.66
N CYS A 142 -3.49 0.07 3.94
CA CYS A 142 -3.81 -0.22 2.55
C CYS A 142 -5.22 -0.79 2.38
N GLY A 143 -5.69 -1.64 3.29
CA GLY A 143 -7.08 -2.12 3.31
C GLY A 143 -8.09 -0.99 3.45
N LEU A 144 -7.83 -0.05 4.34
CA LEU A 144 -8.65 1.15 4.57
C LEU A 144 -8.61 2.10 3.37
N LEU A 145 -7.45 2.33 2.75
CA LEU A 145 -7.32 3.10 1.51
C LEU A 145 -8.13 2.48 0.37
N ARG A 146 -8.11 1.15 0.24
CA ARG A 146 -8.93 0.43 -0.74
C ARG A 146 -10.43 0.64 -0.48
N SER A 147 -10.87 0.54 0.77
CA SER A 147 -12.25 0.79 1.17
C SER A 147 -12.66 2.22 0.83
N TYR A 148 -11.81 3.20 1.20
CA TYR A 148 -12.01 4.61 0.87
C TYR A 148 -12.17 4.85 -0.64
N MET A 149 -11.27 4.31 -1.46
CA MET A 149 -11.33 4.43 -2.92
C MET A 149 -12.59 3.77 -3.49
N SER A 150 -13.01 2.62 -2.96
CA SER A 150 -14.20 1.91 -3.45
C SER A 150 -15.50 2.63 -3.13
N SER A 151 -15.56 3.33 -2.01
CA SER A 151 -16.69 4.18 -1.61
C SER A 151 -16.64 5.58 -2.25
N HIS A 152 -15.55 5.94 -2.95
CA HIS A 152 -15.29 7.30 -3.43
C HIS A 152 -15.31 8.34 -2.30
N GLY A 153 -14.81 7.95 -1.13
CA GLY A 153 -14.78 8.79 0.08
C GLY A 153 -16.16 9.15 0.61
N ARG A 154 -17.21 8.39 0.27
CA ARG A 154 -18.55 8.63 0.80
C ARG A 154 -18.68 8.06 2.21
N HIS A 155 -18.93 8.92 3.20
CA HIS A 155 -19.08 8.54 4.61
C HIS A 155 -17.91 7.69 5.13
N PRO A 156 -16.65 8.17 5.02
CA PRO A 156 -15.51 7.41 5.47
C PRO A 156 -15.56 7.23 6.99
N SER A 157 -15.12 6.06 7.46
CA SER A 157 -14.82 5.87 8.89
C SER A 157 -13.63 6.73 9.31
N LEU A 158 -13.44 6.94 10.61
CA LEU A 158 -12.29 7.69 11.10
C LEU A 158 -10.97 6.99 10.73
N ASP A 159 -10.92 5.66 10.74
CA ASP A 159 -9.76 4.88 10.33
C ASP A 159 -9.43 5.09 8.83
N GLU A 160 -10.45 5.18 7.96
CA GLU A 160 -10.26 5.51 6.55
C GLU A 160 -9.74 6.94 6.35
N VAL A 161 -10.19 7.89 7.19
CA VAL A 161 -9.68 9.28 7.21
C VAL A 161 -8.20 9.28 7.59
N VAL A 162 -7.82 8.54 8.65
CA VAL A 162 -6.43 8.37 9.08
C VAL A 162 -5.59 7.72 7.97
N ALA A 163 -6.10 6.69 7.30
CA ALA A 163 -5.35 6.03 6.23
C ALA A 163 -5.05 6.95 5.04
N VAL A 164 -6.00 7.81 4.64
CA VAL A 164 -5.76 8.83 3.59
C VAL A 164 -4.70 9.82 4.04
N HIS A 165 -4.78 10.27 5.31
CA HIS A 165 -3.77 11.16 5.89
C HIS A 165 -2.39 10.51 5.93
N VAL A 166 -2.26 9.26 6.37
CA VAL A 166 -0.98 8.52 6.38
C VAL A 166 -0.33 8.53 4.99
N LEU A 167 -1.08 8.29 3.92
CA LEU A 167 -0.56 8.37 2.55
C LEU A 167 -0.06 9.78 2.22
N THR A 168 -0.76 10.81 2.68
CA THR A 168 -0.36 12.21 2.48
C THR A 168 0.92 12.52 3.25
N HIS A 169 1.00 12.11 4.51
CA HIS A 169 2.14 12.28 5.41
C HIS A 169 3.41 11.64 4.84
N GLU A 170 3.34 10.36 4.45
CA GLU A 170 4.46 9.66 3.82
C GLU A 170 4.88 10.32 2.50
N SER A 171 3.92 10.92 1.78
CA SER A 171 4.23 11.68 0.57
C SER A 171 5.03 12.96 0.87
N MET A 172 4.83 13.60 2.03
CA MET A 172 5.64 14.77 2.43
C MET A 172 7.07 14.34 2.82
N HIS A 173 7.23 13.20 3.50
CA HIS A 173 8.56 12.63 3.72
C HIS A 173 9.28 12.33 2.39
N MET A 174 8.61 11.68 1.44
CA MET A 174 9.19 11.44 0.10
C MET A 174 9.51 12.74 -0.67
N ARG A 175 8.85 13.84 -0.34
CA ARG A 175 9.12 15.17 -0.89
C ARG A 175 10.38 15.80 -0.31
N GLY A 176 10.87 15.32 0.84
CA GLY A 176 12.11 15.77 1.47
C GLY A 176 11.96 16.28 2.90
N GLU A 177 10.74 16.33 3.46
CA GLU A 177 10.54 16.76 4.83
C GLU A 177 10.93 15.65 5.81
N THR A 178 11.67 16.02 6.85
CA THR A 178 12.21 15.08 7.85
C THR A 178 11.77 15.37 9.28
N ASP A 179 11.19 16.52 9.51
CA ASP A 179 10.63 16.90 10.81
C ASP A 179 9.17 16.47 10.88
N GLU A 180 8.81 15.66 11.85
CA GLU A 180 7.47 15.07 11.96
C GLU A 180 6.36 16.13 12.10
N ALA A 181 6.58 17.18 12.89
CA ALA A 181 5.56 18.21 13.08
C ALA A 181 5.39 19.09 11.82
N VAL A 182 6.46 19.30 11.05
CA VAL A 182 6.39 19.99 9.77
C VAL A 182 5.71 19.10 8.73
N THR A 183 6.13 17.84 8.61
CA THR A 183 5.54 16.82 7.74
C THR A 183 4.03 16.71 7.97
N GLU A 184 3.63 16.58 9.23
CA GLU A 184 2.23 16.48 9.64
C GLU A 184 1.44 17.73 9.22
N CYS A 185 1.99 18.91 9.44
CA CYS A 185 1.32 20.16 9.06
C CYS A 185 1.22 20.33 7.54
N GLU A 186 2.25 19.96 6.78
CA GLU A 186 2.19 19.95 5.33
C GLU A 186 1.15 18.95 4.81
N ALA A 187 1.07 17.76 5.42
CA ALA A 187 0.11 16.72 5.08
C ALA A 187 -1.33 17.18 5.31
N VAL A 188 -1.62 17.70 6.50
CA VAL A 188 -2.96 18.23 6.86
C VAL A 188 -3.48 19.23 5.83
N GLN A 189 -2.62 20.10 5.30
CA GLN A 189 -3.00 21.10 4.30
C GLN A 189 -3.28 20.48 2.91
N ARG A 190 -2.83 19.25 2.66
CA ARG A 190 -2.96 18.53 1.38
C ARG A 190 -3.93 17.36 1.41
N ASP A 191 -4.47 17.02 2.56
CA ASP A 191 -5.40 15.89 2.73
C ASP A 191 -6.60 15.94 1.78
N ALA A 192 -7.17 17.13 1.57
CA ALA A 192 -8.28 17.28 0.61
C ALA A 192 -7.82 17.01 -0.84
N VAL A 193 -6.56 17.30 -1.18
CA VAL A 193 -6.00 16.98 -2.50
C VAL A 193 -5.88 15.47 -2.65
N THR A 194 -5.26 14.82 -1.67
CA THR A 194 -5.11 13.35 -1.66
C THR A 194 -6.44 12.64 -1.75
N ALA A 195 -7.41 13.05 -0.93
CA ALA A 195 -8.76 12.51 -0.95
C ALA A 195 -9.41 12.61 -2.34
N GLY A 196 -9.26 13.76 -3.00
CA GLY A 196 -9.73 13.97 -4.37
C GLY A 196 -9.02 13.08 -5.40
N LEU A 197 -7.70 12.91 -5.30
CA LEU A 197 -6.90 12.03 -6.15
C LEU A 197 -7.29 10.56 -5.98
N LEU A 198 -7.73 10.17 -4.79
CA LEU A 198 -8.27 8.84 -4.49
C LEU A 198 -9.73 8.65 -4.91
N GLY A 199 -10.35 9.67 -5.51
CA GLY A 199 -11.67 9.57 -6.14
C GLY A 199 -12.82 10.16 -5.35
N ALA A 200 -12.56 10.86 -4.25
CA ALA A 200 -13.60 11.59 -3.53
C ALA A 200 -14.11 12.81 -4.31
N SER A 201 -15.40 13.11 -4.17
CA SER A 201 -15.93 14.38 -4.67
C SER A 201 -15.29 15.57 -3.93
N PRO A 202 -15.26 16.78 -4.51
CA PRO A 202 -14.69 17.96 -3.84
C PRO A 202 -15.29 18.22 -2.44
N THR A 203 -16.57 17.94 -2.26
CA THR A 203 -17.22 18.08 -0.95
C THR A 203 -16.77 17.00 0.04
N ALA A 204 -16.71 15.74 -0.38
CA ALA A 204 -16.24 14.64 0.47
C ALA A 204 -14.75 14.81 0.84
N ALA A 205 -13.92 15.23 -0.11
CA ALA A 205 -12.49 15.51 0.12
C ALA A 205 -12.28 16.60 1.18
N ARG A 206 -13.03 17.71 1.09
CA ARG A 206 -13.02 18.77 2.11
C ARG A 206 -13.46 18.26 3.47
N GLN A 207 -14.56 17.51 3.50
CA GLN A 207 -15.08 16.95 4.75
C GLN A 207 -14.06 16.03 5.42
N MET A 208 -13.38 15.19 4.66
CA MET A 208 -12.30 14.32 5.13
C MET A 208 -11.19 15.11 5.80
N ALA A 209 -10.62 16.13 5.11
CA ALA A 209 -9.55 16.96 5.65
C ALA A 209 -9.97 17.72 6.94
N VAL A 210 -11.18 18.23 6.96
CA VAL A 210 -11.73 18.90 8.18
C VAL A 210 -11.93 17.90 9.32
N THR A 211 -12.36 16.66 8.99
CA THR A 211 -12.52 15.60 10.00
C THR A 211 -11.18 15.23 10.62
N TYR A 212 -10.13 15.01 9.80
CA TYR A 212 -8.80 14.73 10.34
C TYR A 212 -8.31 15.86 11.24
N TRP A 213 -8.35 17.09 10.74
CA TRP A 213 -7.90 18.28 11.47
C TRP A 213 -8.58 18.48 12.83
N ARG A 214 -9.88 18.22 12.89
CA ARG A 214 -10.68 18.46 14.10
C ARG A 214 -10.64 17.31 15.08
N ASP A 215 -10.70 16.08 14.56
CA ASP A 215 -11.01 14.89 15.37
C ASP A 215 -9.80 13.99 15.59
N VAL A 216 -8.67 14.17 14.85
CA VAL A 216 -7.46 13.36 14.96
C VAL A 216 -6.24 14.19 15.34
N TYR A 217 -5.95 15.26 14.58
CA TYR A 217 -4.73 16.05 14.75
C TYR A 217 -4.49 16.54 16.21
N PRO A 218 -5.50 17.01 16.97
CA PRO A 218 -5.29 17.50 18.33
C PRO A 218 -4.81 16.42 19.32
N ASP A 219 -5.09 15.15 19.02
CA ASP A 219 -4.75 13.99 19.86
C ASP A 219 -3.49 13.26 19.39
N MET A 220 -2.80 13.78 18.36
CA MET A 220 -1.54 13.23 17.89
C MET A 220 -0.43 13.37 18.93
N PRO A 221 0.60 12.51 18.93
CA PRO A 221 1.77 12.65 19.79
C PRO A 221 2.43 14.01 19.66
N SER A 222 3.06 14.48 20.73
CA SER A 222 3.61 15.85 20.82
C SER A 222 4.71 16.17 19.81
N ASP A 223 5.34 15.17 19.22
CA ASP A 223 6.34 15.27 18.15
C ASP A 223 5.73 15.46 16.76
N TYR A 224 4.40 15.24 16.63
CA TYR A 224 3.62 15.48 15.40
C TYR A 224 2.86 16.80 15.40
N ILE A 225 2.66 17.42 16.54
CA ILE A 225 1.86 18.64 16.64
C ILE A 225 2.71 19.88 16.92
N THR A 226 2.32 21.02 16.34
CA THR A 226 2.97 22.30 16.58
C THR A 226 1.93 23.43 16.61
N PRO A 227 2.09 24.44 17.49
CA PRO A 227 1.22 25.59 17.53
C PRO A 227 1.30 26.47 16.26
N ASP A 228 2.30 26.26 15.42
CA ASP A 228 2.49 26.96 14.15
C ASP A 228 1.64 26.37 13.00
N CYS A 229 1.04 25.17 13.18
CA CYS A 229 0.14 24.55 12.23
C CYS A 229 -1.29 25.06 12.41
N LYS A 230 -1.62 26.18 11.82
CA LYS A 230 -2.93 26.83 11.86
C LYS A 230 -3.01 27.98 10.86
N ALA A 231 -4.20 28.52 10.65
CA ALA A 231 -4.39 29.72 9.84
C ALA A 231 -3.46 30.86 10.28
N GLY A 232 -2.65 31.38 9.38
CA GLY A 232 -1.68 32.43 9.65
C GLY A 232 -0.52 32.08 10.57
N GLY A 233 -0.33 30.80 10.90
CA GLY A 233 0.85 30.28 11.59
C GLY A 233 2.06 30.21 10.66
N LYS A 234 3.26 29.92 11.20
CA LYS A 234 4.50 29.90 10.40
C LYS A 234 4.52 28.79 9.37
N LEU A 235 3.78 27.67 9.61
CA LEU A 235 3.66 26.53 8.69
C LEU A 235 2.41 26.62 7.80
N ASP A 236 1.66 27.73 7.85
CA ASP A 236 0.55 27.94 6.92
C ASP A 236 1.08 28.32 5.54
N GLU A 237 0.97 27.39 4.60
CA GLU A 237 1.37 27.59 3.21
C GLU A 237 0.34 28.39 2.40
N GLY A 238 -0.76 28.82 3.01
CA GLY A 238 -1.82 29.56 2.35
C GLY A 238 -2.61 28.76 1.33
N LEU A 239 -2.62 27.43 1.46
CA LEU A 239 -3.33 26.55 0.51
C LEU A 239 -4.84 26.68 0.71
N THR A 240 -5.57 26.79 -0.40
CA THR A 240 -7.04 26.81 -0.39
C THR A 240 -7.64 25.46 0.07
N THR A 241 -6.83 24.42 0.09
CA THR A 241 -7.19 23.07 0.55
C THR A 241 -6.91 22.83 2.03
N ALA A 242 -6.25 23.78 2.71
CA ALA A 242 -6.00 23.67 4.15
C ALA A 242 -7.33 23.63 4.94
N PRO A 243 -7.45 22.75 5.96
CA PRO A 243 -8.73 22.51 6.64
C PRO A 243 -9.28 23.75 7.32
N TRP A 244 -8.44 24.67 7.83
CA TRP A 244 -8.86 25.93 8.41
C TRP A 244 -9.44 26.95 7.41
N THR A 245 -9.21 26.77 6.11
CA THR A 245 -9.87 27.55 5.05
C THR A 245 -11.18 26.90 4.63
N LEU A 246 -11.34 25.60 4.82
CA LEU A 246 -12.49 24.80 4.41
C LEU A 246 -13.60 24.75 5.47
N ALA A 247 -13.26 25.00 6.72
CA ALA A 247 -14.17 25.00 7.87
C ALA A 247 -15.00 26.28 8.04
N ARG A 248 -14.89 27.26 7.12
CA ARG A 248 -15.61 28.53 7.16
C ARG A 248 -16.96 28.44 6.44
#